data_2cc1e3723034850a2ba6b4e613fcfb48
#
_entry.id   2cc1e3723034850a2ba6b4e613fcfb48
#
_cell.length_a   1.000
_cell.length_b   1.000
_cell.length_c   1.000
_cell.angle_alpha   90.00
_cell.angle_beta   90.00
_cell.angle_gamma   90.00
#
_symmetry.space_group_name_H-M   'P 1'
#
loop_
_entity.id
_entity.type
_entity.pdbx_description
1 polymer ?
#
loop_
_entity_poly.entity_id
_entity_poly.type
_entity_poly.pdbx_seq_one_letter_code
_entity_poly.pdbx_strand_id
1 'polypeptide(L)'
;MVSVPIVRWLTALLLTLAPVAAGAQDYPSRPIRLLIHTPPGSLVDVLGRLVGQELGQRLGQSFVADNRTGGATMIAVEQLIRSPADGYTLMITSPEATMQPFLKKSYQYDPIKDFTPIALVVTS
;
A
#
# COMPACT_ATOMS: atom_id res chain seq x y z
N MET A 1 -1.87 56.25 -32.73
CA MET A 1 -1.08 55.18 -33.39
C MET A 1 0.00 54.70 -32.42
N VAL A 2 -0.31 53.88 -31.47
CA VAL A 2 0.58 52.99 -30.67
C VAL A 2 -0.29 52.14 -29.76
N SER A 3 -0.66 50.93 -30.13
CA SER A 3 -1.36 49.99 -29.22
C SER A 3 -1.15 48.52 -29.53
N VAL A 4 -0.13 48.20 -30.33
CA VAL A 4 0.12 46.78 -30.72
C VAL A 4 1.03 45.99 -29.75
N PRO A 5 1.97 46.54 -28.96
CA PRO A 5 2.84 45.72 -28.14
C PRO A 5 2.21 45.21 -26.82
N ILE A 6 1.26 45.96 -26.24
CA ILE A 6 0.69 45.59 -24.93
C ILE A 6 -0.21 44.35 -25.02
N VAL A 7 -0.97 44.20 -26.07
CA VAL A 7 -1.85 43.05 -26.30
C VAL A 7 -1.03 41.76 -26.50
N ARG A 8 0.14 41.86 -27.14
CA ARG A 8 1.04 40.71 -27.36
C ARG A 8 1.68 40.23 -26.05
N TRP A 9 1.95 41.09 -25.12
CA TRP A 9 2.49 40.72 -23.81
C TRP A 9 1.41 40.14 -22.88
N LEU A 10 0.18 40.60 -22.96
CA LEU A 10 -0.94 40.05 -22.21
C LEU A 10 -1.34 38.65 -22.68
N THR A 11 -1.29 38.38 -23.98
CA THR A 11 -1.56 37.01 -24.50
C THR A 11 -0.43 36.02 -24.15
N ALA A 12 0.82 36.48 -24.10
CA ALA A 12 1.93 35.63 -23.67
C ALA A 12 1.85 35.28 -22.17
N LEU A 13 1.38 36.18 -21.33
CA LEU A 13 1.21 35.95 -19.88
C LEU A 13 0.03 35.01 -19.58
N LEU A 14 -1.04 35.03 -20.40
CA LEU A 14 -2.16 34.12 -20.20
C LEU A 14 -1.84 32.64 -20.58
N LEU A 15 -0.86 32.41 -21.47
CA LEU A 15 -0.47 31.05 -21.87
C LEU A 15 0.38 30.33 -20.82
N THR A 16 0.97 31.05 -19.85
CA THR A 16 1.83 30.45 -18.80
C THR A 16 1.06 29.99 -17.57
N LEU A 17 -0.24 30.29 -17.47
CA LEU A 17 -1.13 29.85 -16.37
C LEU A 17 -1.98 28.61 -16.75
N ALA A 18 -1.52 27.78 -17.66
CA ALA A 18 -2.17 26.48 -17.83
C ALA A 18 -1.97 25.68 -16.52
N PRO A 19 -3.03 25.37 -15.74
CA PRO A 19 -2.87 24.50 -14.61
C PRO A 19 -2.37 23.16 -15.16
N VAL A 20 -1.18 22.76 -14.77
CA VAL A 20 -0.76 21.35 -14.90
C VAL A 20 -1.75 20.60 -14.03
N ALA A 21 -2.81 20.11 -14.62
CA ALA A 21 -3.67 19.13 -13.99
C ALA A 21 -2.77 17.91 -13.72
N ALA A 22 -2.09 17.93 -12.57
CA ALA A 22 -1.51 16.72 -12.02
C ALA A 22 -2.69 15.78 -11.82
N GLY A 23 -2.94 14.92 -12.81
CA GLY A 23 -3.93 13.87 -12.73
C GLY A 23 -3.60 13.06 -11.48
N ALA A 24 -4.42 13.21 -10.44
CA ALA A 24 -4.38 12.30 -9.32
C ALA A 24 -4.57 10.92 -9.95
N GLN A 25 -3.52 10.11 -9.93
CA GLN A 25 -3.63 8.74 -10.42
C GLN A 25 -4.68 8.06 -9.55
N ASP A 26 -5.77 7.60 -10.18
CA ASP A 26 -6.82 6.88 -9.48
C ASP A 26 -6.18 5.67 -8.78
N TYR A 27 -6.15 5.70 -7.46
CA TYR A 27 -5.70 4.58 -6.65
C TYR A 27 -6.89 3.67 -6.34
N PRO A 28 -6.73 2.34 -6.50
CA PRO A 28 -5.61 1.63 -7.09
C PRO A 28 -5.71 1.52 -8.63
N SER A 29 -4.62 1.78 -9.36
CA SER A 29 -4.53 1.66 -10.83
C SER A 29 -3.93 0.33 -11.30
N ARG A 30 -3.49 -0.53 -10.39
CA ARG A 30 -2.87 -1.84 -10.65
C ARG A 30 -3.18 -2.82 -9.53
N PRO A 31 -3.00 -4.13 -9.72
CA PRO A 31 -3.21 -5.13 -8.68
C PRO A 31 -2.43 -4.84 -7.39
N ILE A 32 -3.06 -5.14 -6.26
CA ILE A 32 -2.49 -4.99 -4.92
C ILE A 32 -1.98 -6.34 -4.46
N ARG A 33 -0.74 -6.39 -4.00
CA ARG A 33 -0.12 -7.59 -3.43
C ARG A 33 -0.49 -7.71 -1.96
N LEU A 34 -1.07 -8.85 -1.58
CA LEU A 34 -1.42 -9.17 -0.20
C LEU A 34 -0.48 -10.24 0.34
N LEU A 35 0.49 -9.84 1.16
CA LEU A 35 1.39 -10.76 1.83
C LEU A 35 0.68 -11.50 2.95
N ILE A 36 0.88 -12.82 3.01
CA ILE A 36 0.30 -13.71 4.00
C ILE A 36 1.43 -14.53 4.62
N HIS A 37 1.66 -14.38 5.92
CA HIS A 37 2.80 -15.01 6.60
C HIS A 37 2.63 -16.52 6.87
N THR A 38 1.44 -17.06 6.60
CA THR A 38 1.09 -18.46 6.87
C THR A 38 0.95 -19.29 5.60
N PRO A 39 1.03 -20.62 5.69
CA PRO A 39 0.81 -21.49 4.54
C PRO A 39 -0.59 -21.33 3.94
N PRO A 40 -0.74 -21.63 2.64
CA PRO A 40 -2.05 -21.71 2.00
C PRO A 40 -2.99 -22.65 2.75
N GLY A 41 -4.27 -22.26 2.88
CA GLY A 41 -5.30 -23.02 3.59
C GLY A 41 -5.35 -22.82 5.11
N SER A 42 -4.43 -22.05 5.67
CA SER A 42 -4.51 -21.63 7.08
C SER A 42 -5.63 -20.61 7.30
N LEU A 43 -6.03 -20.38 8.56
CA LEU A 43 -7.06 -19.40 8.89
C LEU A 43 -6.71 -17.98 8.38
N VAL A 44 -5.46 -17.56 8.55
CA VAL A 44 -5.01 -16.24 8.09
C VAL A 44 -5.03 -16.15 6.56
N ASP A 45 -4.68 -17.24 5.85
CA ASP A 45 -4.75 -17.28 4.39
C ASP A 45 -6.20 -17.21 3.89
N VAL A 46 -7.10 -17.97 4.50
CA VAL A 46 -8.53 -17.95 4.14
C VAL A 46 -9.12 -16.56 4.37
N LEU A 47 -8.88 -15.96 5.53
CA LEU A 47 -9.34 -14.61 5.85
C LEU A 47 -8.72 -13.56 4.89
N GLY A 48 -7.43 -13.67 4.60
CA GLY A 48 -6.74 -12.80 3.67
C GLY A 48 -7.35 -12.83 2.27
N ARG A 49 -7.66 -14.01 1.77
CA ARG A 49 -8.30 -14.18 0.45
C ARG A 49 -9.72 -13.63 0.42
N LEU A 50 -10.51 -13.86 1.48
CA LEU A 50 -11.87 -13.31 1.59
C LEU A 50 -11.86 -11.78 1.63
N VAL A 51 -11.01 -11.20 2.47
CA VAL A 51 -10.84 -9.74 2.54
C VAL A 51 -10.33 -9.17 1.22
N GLY A 52 -9.33 -9.82 0.61
CA GLY A 52 -8.79 -9.40 -0.67
C GLY A 52 -9.82 -9.46 -1.81
N GLN A 53 -10.66 -10.48 -1.82
CA GLN A 53 -11.75 -10.59 -2.79
C GLN A 53 -12.78 -9.46 -2.63
N GLU A 54 -13.22 -9.20 -1.41
CA GLU A 54 -14.22 -8.15 -1.12
C GLU A 54 -13.66 -6.75 -1.43
N LEU A 55 -12.43 -6.47 -1.03
CA LEU A 55 -11.76 -5.22 -1.35
C LEU A 55 -11.54 -5.07 -2.86
N GLY A 56 -11.20 -6.16 -3.54
CA GLY A 56 -11.01 -6.16 -4.99
C GLY A 56 -12.27 -5.77 -5.74
N GLN A 57 -13.43 -6.28 -5.32
CA GLN A 57 -14.73 -5.90 -5.90
C GLN A 57 -15.05 -4.42 -5.69
N ARG A 58 -14.74 -3.88 -4.51
CA ARG A 58 -15.02 -2.47 -4.18
C ARG A 58 -14.06 -1.49 -4.84
N LEU A 59 -12.79 -1.87 -4.96
CA LEU A 59 -11.74 -1.00 -5.48
C LEU A 59 -11.48 -1.17 -6.99
N GLY A 60 -12.13 -2.14 -7.64
CA GLY A 60 -11.96 -2.39 -9.07
C GLY A 60 -10.59 -2.95 -9.46
N GLN A 61 -9.80 -3.45 -8.48
CA GLN A 61 -8.48 -4.02 -8.72
C GLN A 61 -8.30 -5.33 -7.95
N SER A 62 -7.59 -6.29 -8.54
CA SER A 62 -7.38 -7.58 -7.91
C SER A 62 -6.38 -7.51 -6.75
N PHE A 63 -6.64 -8.28 -5.70
CA PHE A 63 -5.70 -8.56 -4.63
C PHE A 63 -5.02 -9.89 -4.88
N VAL A 64 -3.70 -9.87 -5.05
CA VAL A 64 -2.91 -11.08 -5.32
C VAL A 64 -2.33 -11.60 -4.02
N ALA A 65 -2.86 -12.71 -3.53
CA ALA A 65 -2.37 -13.37 -2.33
C ALA A 65 -0.98 -13.97 -2.58
N ASP A 66 -0.01 -13.61 -1.75
CA ASP A 66 1.37 -14.07 -1.80
C ASP A 66 1.78 -14.63 -0.43
N ASN A 67 1.79 -15.95 -0.32
CA ASN A 67 2.15 -16.62 0.92
C ASN A 67 3.67 -16.63 1.11
N ARG A 68 4.16 -15.92 2.13
CA ARG A 68 5.57 -15.81 2.52
C ARG A 68 5.78 -16.41 3.89
N THR A 69 5.93 -17.72 3.92
CA THR A 69 6.03 -18.50 5.17
C THR A 69 7.46 -18.61 5.63
N GLY A 70 7.65 -18.81 6.94
CA GLY A 70 8.94 -19.12 7.56
C GLY A 70 9.49 -17.99 8.45
N GLY A 71 10.53 -18.34 9.22
CA GLY A 71 11.18 -17.41 10.12
C GLY A 71 10.28 -16.80 11.20
N ALA A 72 9.21 -17.50 11.62
CA ALA A 72 8.20 -16.97 12.54
C ALA A 72 7.70 -15.58 12.11
N THR A 73 7.14 -15.51 10.90
CA THR A 73 6.63 -14.31 10.21
C THR A 73 7.69 -13.38 9.58
N MET A 74 8.96 -13.56 9.91
CA MET A 74 10.02 -12.63 9.54
C MET A 74 10.17 -12.43 8.04
N ILE A 75 10.02 -13.48 7.23
CA ILE A 75 10.15 -13.41 5.76
C ILE A 75 9.08 -12.46 5.16
N ALA A 76 7.84 -12.56 5.63
CA ALA A 76 6.76 -11.68 5.17
C ALA A 76 6.97 -10.24 5.65
N VAL A 77 7.38 -10.07 6.90
CA VAL A 77 7.67 -8.76 7.50
C VAL A 77 8.80 -8.03 6.76
N GLU A 78 9.93 -8.69 6.53
CA GLU A 78 11.03 -8.10 5.77
C GLU A 78 10.63 -7.71 4.35
N GLN A 79 9.81 -8.54 3.71
CA GLN A 79 9.29 -8.25 2.38
C GLN A 79 8.39 -7.02 2.40
N LEU A 80 7.55 -6.85 3.42
CA LEU A 80 6.71 -5.66 3.59
C LEU A 80 7.56 -4.40 3.78
N ILE A 81 8.50 -4.42 4.72
CA ILE A 81 9.37 -3.28 5.05
C ILE A 81 10.21 -2.84 3.85
N ARG A 82 10.66 -3.79 3.02
CA ARG A 82 11.42 -3.48 1.79
C ARG A 82 10.56 -3.03 0.62
N SER A 83 9.24 -3.15 0.72
CA SER A 83 8.32 -2.72 -0.33
C SER A 83 8.08 -1.20 -0.26
N PRO A 84 7.80 -0.53 -1.38
CA PRO A 84 7.40 0.88 -1.36
C PRO A 84 6.15 1.08 -0.50
N ALA A 85 6.10 2.18 0.26
CA ALA A 85 4.95 2.56 1.08
C ALA A 85 3.90 3.30 0.24
N ASP A 86 3.48 2.70 -0.86
CA ASP A 86 2.57 3.26 -1.86
C ASP A 86 1.16 2.64 -1.84
N GLY A 87 0.91 1.76 -0.87
CA GLY A 87 -0.37 1.07 -0.72
C GLY A 87 -0.55 -0.17 -1.62
N TYR A 88 0.41 -0.50 -2.49
CA TYR A 88 0.29 -1.67 -3.37
C TYR A 88 0.86 -2.97 -2.79
N THR A 89 1.48 -2.91 -1.62
CA THR A 89 1.87 -4.09 -0.85
C THR A 89 1.29 -3.99 0.54
N LEU A 90 0.38 -4.88 0.84
CA LEU A 90 -0.29 -4.99 2.14
C LEU A 90 0.08 -6.33 2.78
N MET A 91 -0.11 -6.46 4.07
CA MET A 91 0.07 -7.71 4.78
C MET A 91 -1.11 -7.98 5.70
N ILE A 92 -1.64 -9.20 5.65
CA ILE A 92 -2.51 -9.71 6.69
C ILE A 92 -1.70 -10.61 7.63
N THR A 93 -1.83 -10.36 8.92
CA THR A 93 -1.03 -11.05 9.92
C THR A 93 -1.81 -11.30 11.21
N SER A 94 -1.29 -12.17 12.04
CA SER A 94 -1.72 -12.36 13.43
C SER A 94 -0.90 -11.45 14.38
N PRO A 95 -1.27 -11.35 15.66
CA PRO A 95 -0.49 -10.60 16.67
C PRO A 95 0.99 -11.03 16.77
N GLU A 96 1.33 -12.19 16.25
CA GLU A 96 2.67 -12.71 16.24
C GLU A 96 3.68 -11.75 15.61
N ALA A 97 3.35 -11.11 14.47
CA ALA A 97 4.24 -10.15 13.82
C ALA A 97 4.52 -8.90 14.66
N THR A 98 3.60 -8.51 15.54
CA THR A 98 3.81 -7.36 16.42
C THR A 98 4.50 -7.73 17.73
N MET A 99 4.39 -8.98 18.16
CA MET A 99 4.95 -9.45 19.43
C MET A 99 6.40 -9.97 19.33
N GLN A 100 6.79 -10.51 18.18
CA GLN A 100 8.11 -11.13 18.00
C GLN A 100 9.30 -10.24 18.36
N PRO A 101 9.37 -8.94 18.04
CA PRO A 101 10.48 -8.09 18.41
C PRO A 101 10.66 -7.93 19.94
N PHE A 102 9.57 -8.07 20.70
CA PHE A 102 9.61 -8.01 22.16
C PHE A 102 10.06 -9.35 22.78
N LEU A 103 9.88 -10.45 22.07
CA LEU A 103 10.24 -11.79 22.55
C LEU A 103 11.66 -12.21 22.16
N LYS A 104 12.15 -11.74 21.03
CA LYS A 104 13.45 -12.14 20.48
C LYS A 104 14.23 -10.94 19.95
N LYS A 105 15.39 -10.67 20.55
CA LYS A 105 16.30 -9.58 20.14
C LYS A 105 16.89 -9.73 18.72
N SER A 106 16.72 -10.89 18.09
CA SER A 106 17.17 -11.12 16.72
C SER A 106 16.27 -10.46 15.66
N TYR A 107 15.07 -10.04 16.02
CA TYR A 107 14.17 -9.32 15.12
C TYR A 107 14.44 -7.82 15.20
N GLN A 108 14.95 -7.25 14.10
CA GLN A 108 15.36 -5.85 14.01
C GLN A 108 14.34 -5.01 13.24
N TYR A 109 13.11 -4.97 13.72
CA TYR A 109 12.08 -4.06 13.22
C TYR A 109 11.24 -3.52 14.38
N ASP A 110 10.68 -2.34 14.18
CA ASP A 110 9.79 -1.68 15.14
C ASP A 110 8.35 -1.77 14.63
N PRO A 111 7.48 -2.60 15.22
CA PRO A 111 6.11 -2.79 14.74
C PRO A 111 5.24 -1.52 14.81
N ILE A 112 5.69 -0.50 15.54
CA ILE A 112 4.97 0.77 15.65
C ILE A 112 5.42 1.75 14.57
N LYS A 113 6.72 1.74 14.22
CA LYS A 113 7.30 2.70 13.26
C LYS A 113 7.34 2.16 11.83
N ASP A 114 7.59 0.85 11.69
CA ASP A 114 7.81 0.24 10.38
C ASP A 114 6.51 -0.23 9.72
N PHE A 115 5.39 -0.23 10.47
CA PHE A 115 4.08 -0.60 9.95
C PHE A 115 3.09 0.56 10.06
N THR A 116 2.22 0.64 9.06
CA THR A 116 1.01 1.48 9.14
C THR A 116 -0.19 0.55 9.29
N PRO A 117 -0.78 0.41 10.49
CA PRO A 117 -1.96 -0.42 10.70
C PRO A 117 -3.16 0.18 9.96
N ILE A 118 -3.93 -0.69 9.29
CA ILE A 118 -5.10 -0.28 8.51
C ILE A 118 -6.38 -0.65 9.23
N ALA A 119 -6.53 -1.92 9.59
CA ALA A 119 -7.74 -2.42 10.24
C ALA A 119 -7.48 -3.72 11.02
N LEU A 120 -8.31 -3.96 12.01
CA LEU A 120 -8.41 -5.24 12.70
C LEU A 120 -9.51 -6.08 12.02
N VAL A 121 -9.12 -7.21 11.46
CA VAL A 121 -10.03 -8.06 10.66
C VAL A 121 -10.87 -8.96 11.56
N VAL A 122 -10.28 -9.52 12.59
CA VAL A 122 -10.94 -10.45 13.54
C VAL A 122 -10.42 -10.24 14.95
N THR A 123 -11.30 -10.30 15.93
CA THR A 123 -10.99 -10.42 17.37
C THR A 123 -11.40 -11.78 17.86
N SER A 124 -10.57 -12.43 18.67
CA SER A 124 -10.91 -13.66 19.42
C SER A 124 -11.40 -13.33 20.81
#